data_6267f53e72e3af0c5179bca0de560de0
#
_entry.id   6267f53e72e3af0c5179bca0de560de0
#
_cell.length_a   1.000
_cell.length_b   1.000
_cell.length_c   1.000
_cell.angle_alpha   90.00
_cell.angle_beta   90.00
_cell.angle_gamma   90.00
#
_symmetry.space_group_name_H-M   'P 1'
#
loop_
_entity.id
_entity.type
_entity.pdbx_description
1 polymer ?
#
loop_
_entity_poly.entity_id
_entity_poly.type
_entity_poly.pdbx_seq_one_letter_code
_entity_poly.pdbx_strand_id
1 'polypeptide(L)'
;MAKNLVGKQCPKFNADATSEQTISNESFNNKNVVIYFYPKDSTPGCTTEGQEFRDNYKKFKKLNTEILGVSRESIKSHEKFKSNEKFPFELLSDPDEKVCKAFGVMKLKSMYGREYMGVDRSTFLINTK
;
A
#
# COMPACT_ATOMS: atom_id res chain seq x y z
N MET A 1 -15.79 2.09 3.88
CA MET A 1 -15.50 3.03 2.80
C MET A 1 -14.26 3.85 3.10
N ALA A 2 -13.43 4.04 2.10
CA ALA A 2 -12.28 4.90 2.25
C ALA A 2 -12.73 6.36 2.46
N LYS A 3 -11.93 7.14 3.19
CA LYS A 3 -12.17 8.57 3.34
C LYS A 3 -12.03 9.26 1.98
N ASN A 4 -12.78 10.33 1.78
CA ASN A 4 -12.58 11.17 0.61
C ASN A 4 -11.38 12.09 0.89
N LEU A 5 -10.22 11.72 0.37
CA LEU A 5 -8.97 12.46 0.56
C LEU A 5 -8.59 13.29 -0.66
N VAL A 6 -9.38 13.27 -1.71
CA VAL A 6 -9.10 14.05 -2.94
C VAL A 6 -9.05 15.53 -2.60
N GLY A 7 -7.96 16.19 -3.02
CA GLY A 7 -7.75 17.60 -2.74
C GLY A 7 -7.29 17.92 -1.33
N LYS A 8 -7.07 16.91 -0.50
CA LYS A 8 -6.63 17.09 0.88
C LYS A 8 -5.16 16.71 1.04
N GLN A 9 -4.56 17.14 2.12
CA GLN A 9 -3.18 16.81 2.42
C GLN A 9 -3.05 15.32 2.77
N CYS A 10 -1.93 14.70 2.36
CA CYS A 10 -1.64 13.31 2.69
C CYS A 10 -1.64 13.12 4.20
N PRO A 11 -2.36 12.11 4.72
CA PRO A 11 -2.29 11.79 6.14
C PRO A 11 -0.86 11.49 6.57
N LYS A 12 -0.52 11.83 7.81
CA LYS A 12 0.77 11.47 8.38
C LYS A 12 0.79 9.98 8.65
N PHE A 13 1.87 9.33 8.26
CA PHE A 13 2.08 7.93 8.56
C PHE A 13 3.57 7.61 8.66
N ASN A 14 3.87 6.51 9.32
CA ASN A 14 5.22 5.98 9.48
C ASN A 14 5.09 4.47 9.64
N ALA A 15 5.77 3.71 8.82
CA ALA A 15 5.66 2.25 8.84
C ALA A 15 6.96 1.57 8.46
N ASP A 16 7.20 0.40 9.04
CA ASP A 16 8.28 -0.47 8.62
C ASP A 16 7.98 -0.99 7.22
N ALA A 17 9.01 -1.08 6.41
CA ALA A 17 8.89 -1.50 5.02
C ALA A 17 9.92 -2.57 4.70
N THR A 18 9.73 -3.20 3.53
CA THR A 18 10.69 -4.14 2.98
C THR A 18 12.04 -3.44 2.77
N SER A 19 13.10 -4.22 2.52
CA SER A 19 14.47 -3.73 2.33
C SER A 19 15.02 -2.99 3.56
N GLU A 20 14.54 -3.37 4.76
CA GLU A 20 15.00 -2.81 6.03
C GLU A 20 14.79 -1.29 6.13
N GLN A 21 13.74 -0.78 5.48
CA GLN A 21 13.44 0.64 5.48
C GLN A 21 12.30 1.00 6.41
N THR A 22 12.27 2.24 6.85
CA THR A 22 11.11 2.85 7.47
C THR A 22 10.64 3.96 6.55
N ILE A 23 9.37 3.94 6.15
CA ILE A 23 8.82 4.88 5.17
C ILE A 23 7.70 5.68 5.81
N SER A 24 7.70 6.99 5.55
CA SER A 24 6.70 7.92 6.06
C SER A 24 6.17 8.80 4.93
N ASN A 25 5.17 9.61 5.26
CA ASN A 25 4.63 10.59 4.32
C ASN A 25 5.68 11.61 3.85
N GLU A 26 6.81 11.71 4.54
CA GLU A 26 7.89 12.64 4.17
C GLU A 26 9.01 11.98 3.38
N SER A 27 8.97 10.67 3.17
CA SER A 27 10.07 9.93 2.52
C SER A 27 10.27 10.30 1.05
N PHE A 28 9.22 10.80 0.38
CA PHE A 28 9.26 11.09 -1.04
C PHE A 28 8.76 12.52 -1.33
N ASN A 29 9.34 13.51 -0.66
CA ASN A 29 8.88 14.91 -0.74
C ASN A 29 8.88 15.51 -2.14
N ASN A 30 9.76 15.05 -3.02
CA ASN A 30 9.91 15.60 -4.37
C ASN A 30 9.40 14.66 -5.45
N LYS A 31 8.59 13.67 -5.06
CA LYS A 31 8.03 12.69 -5.99
C LYS A 31 6.55 12.53 -5.78
N ASN A 32 5.86 12.15 -6.84
CA ASN A 32 4.50 11.65 -6.72
C ASN A 32 4.56 10.22 -6.18
N VAL A 33 3.56 9.80 -5.42
CA VAL A 33 3.51 8.46 -4.85
C VAL A 33 2.15 7.85 -5.14
N VAL A 34 2.17 6.64 -5.70
CA VAL A 34 0.98 5.79 -5.77
C VAL A 34 1.07 4.84 -4.58
N ILE A 35 0.14 4.96 -3.66
CA ILE A 35 0.06 4.06 -2.51
C ILE A 35 -1.21 3.23 -2.66
N TYR A 36 -1.04 1.89 -2.69
CA TYR A 36 -2.18 1.01 -2.82
C TYR A 36 -2.29 0.08 -1.62
N PHE A 37 -3.52 -0.12 -1.18
CA PHE A 37 -3.84 -0.95 -0.03
C PHE A 37 -4.46 -2.25 -0.50
N TYR A 38 -4.01 -3.37 0.03
CA TYR A 38 -4.52 -4.68 -0.36
C TYR A 38 -4.66 -5.59 0.87
N PRO A 39 -5.61 -6.55 0.82
CA PRO A 39 -5.93 -7.33 2.02
C PRO A 39 -4.86 -8.30 2.48
N LYS A 40 -4.18 -9.01 1.56
CA LYS A 40 -3.30 -10.09 1.99
C LYS A 40 -2.27 -10.48 0.95
N ASP A 41 -1.01 -10.65 1.39
CA ASP A 41 0.08 -11.11 0.54
C ASP A 41 -0.22 -12.46 -0.08
N SER A 42 0.30 -12.66 -1.29
CA SER A 42 0.32 -13.95 -1.99
C SER A 42 -1.06 -14.52 -2.29
N THR A 43 -2.13 -13.71 -2.20
CA THR A 43 -3.44 -14.10 -2.69
C THR A 43 -3.57 -13.76 -4.17
N PRO A 44 -4.45 -14.47 -4.94
CA PRO A 44 -4.52 -14.26 -6.40
C PRO A 44 -4.78 -12.81 -6.83
N GLY A 45 -5.76 -12.14 -6.24
CA GLY A 45 -6.08 -10.76 -6.60
C GLY A 45 -4.97 -9.78 -6.25
N CYS A 46 -4.37 -9.93 -5.07
CA CYS A 46 -3.29 -9.05 -4.63
C CYS A 46 -2.02 -9.30 -5.44
N THR A 47 -1.76 -10.54 -5.82
CA THR A 47 -0.62 -10.89 -6.66
C THR A 47 -0.78 -10.25 -8.06
N THR A 48 -1.96 -10.37 -8.66
CA THR A 48 -2.24 -9.77 -9.98
C THR A 48 -2.09 -8.26 -9.93
N GLU A 49 -2.63 -7.61 -8.91
CA GLU A 49 -2.51 -6.15 -8.75
C GLU A 49 -1.05 -5.73 -8.64
N GLY A 50 -0.27 -6.43 -7.81
CA GLY A 50 1.16 -6.14 -7.67
C GLY A 50 1.92 -6.35 -8.96
N GLN A 51 1.60 -7.40 -9.70
CA GLN A 51 2.24 -7.67 -10.98
C GLN A 51 1.96 -6.58 -12.01
N GLU A 52 0.76 -6.04 -12.03
CA GLU A 52 0.44 -4.93 -12.94
C GLU A 52 1.24 -3.68 -12.59
N PHE A 53 1.39 -3.34 -11.33
CA PHE A 53 2.25 -2.24 -10.91
C PHE A 53 3.72 -2.55 -11.24
N ARG A 54 4.19 -3.78 -11.00
CA ARG A 54 5.55 -4.19 -11.34
C ARG A 54 5.85 -4.00 -12.82
N ASP A 55 4.95 -4.47 -13.67
CA ASP A 55 5.15 -4.46 -15.13
C ASP A 55 5.12 -3.05 -15.69
N ASN A 56 4.50 -2.10 -14.99
CA ASN A 56 4.41 -0.71 -15.40
C ASN A 56 5.33 0.21 -14.59
N TYR A 57 6.17 -0.34 -13.73
CA TYR A 57 6.99 0.44 -12.80
C TYR A 57 7.87 1.48 -13.51
N LYS A 58 8.49 1.10 -14.61
CA LYS A 58 9.34 2.03 -15.38
C LYS A 58 8.56 3.23 -15.89
N LYS A 59 7.30 3.01 -16.28
CA LYS A 59 6.44 4.10 -16.75
C LYS A 59 6.15 5.09 -15.61
N PHE A 60 5.89 4.59 -14.41
CA PHE A 60 5.69 5.44 -13.25
C PHE A 60 6.96 6.22 -12.89
N LYS A 61 8.12 5.58 -12.95
CA LYS A 61 9.39 6.24 -12.67
C LYS A 61 9.67 7.38 -13.66
N LYS A 62 9.31 7.22 -14.92
CA LYS A 62 9.44 8.29 -15.92
C LYS A 62 8.57 9.50 -15.58
N LEU A 63 7.48 9.29 -14.84
CA LEU A 63 6.59 10.35 -14.40
C LEU A 63 6.94 10.88 -13.01
N ASN A 64 8.15 10.62 -12.54
CA ASN A 64 8.61 11.00 -11.20
C ASN A 64 7.68 10.44 -10.11
N THR A 65 7.24 9.20 -10.28
CA THR A 65 6.27 8.58 -9.39
C THR A 65 6.82 7.28 -8.79
N GLU A 66 6.71 7.14 -7.48
CA GLU A 66 7.06 5.92 -6.76
C GLU A 66 5.79 5.15 -6.42
N ILE A 67 5.94 3.84 -6.21
CA ILE A 67 4.83 2.96 -5.86
C ILE A 67 5.10 2.35 -4.49
N LEU A 68 4.08 2.32 -3.64
CA LEU A 68 4.13 1.67 -2.33
C LEU A 68 2.90 0.79 -2.16
N GLY A 69 3.12 -0.45 -1.75
CA GLY A 69 2.02 -1.34 -1.38
C GLY A 69 1.90 -1.39 0.15
N VAL A 70 0.69 -1.49 0.66
CA VAL A 70 0.44 -1.53 2.10
C VAL A 70 -0.55 -2.63 2.43
N SER A 71 -0.23 -3.46 3.42
CA SER A 71 -1.19 -4.37 4.03
C SER A 71 -0.81 -4.61 5.49
N ARG A 72 -1.68 -5.34 6.20
CA ARG A 72 -1.48 -5.62 7.63
C ARG A 72 -0.53 -6.79 7.88
N GLU A 73 0.04 -7.37 6.84
CA GLU A 73 0.93 -8.51 6.97
C GLU A 73 2.28 -8.12 7.55
N SER A 74 3.01 -9.09 8.08
CA SER A 74 4.32 -8.86 8.68
C SER A 74 5.38 -8.52 7.64
N ILE A 75 6.48 -7.93 8.08
CA ILE A 75 7.63 -7.65 7.22
C ILE A 75 8.15 -8.95 6.58
N LYS A 76 8.18 -10.04 7.34
CA LYS A 76 8.63 -11.33 6.82
C LYS A 76 7.76 -11.79 5.65
N SER A 77 6.45 -11.67 5.78
CA SER A 77 5.51 -11.99 4.71
C SER A 77 5.73 -11.10 3.50
N HIS A 78 5.89 -9.79 3.72
CA HIS A 78 6.12 -8.81 2.66
C HIS A 78 7.44 -9.06 1.93
N GLU A 79 8.52 -9.39 2.64
CA GLU A 79 9.80 -9.69 2.00
C GLU A 79 9.68 -10.91 1.09
N LYS A 80 8.97 -11.94 1.55
CA LYS A 80 8.73 -13.13 0.74
C LYS A 80 7.91 -12.82 -0.48
N PHE A 81 6.83 -12.05 -0.33
CA PHE A 81 5.94 -11.66 -1.43
C PHE A 81 6.72 -10.82 -2.46
N LYS A 82 7.45 -9.82 -1.99
CA LYS A 82 8.27 -8.97 -2.86
C LYS A 82 9.30 -9.80 -3.65
N SER A 83 9.99 -10.72 -2.98
CA SER A 83 11.00 -11.56 -3.60
C SER A 83 10.37 -12.51 -4.62
N ASN A 84 9.29 -13.18 -4.27
CA ASN A 84 8.62 -14.15 -5.14
C ASN A 84 8.08 -13.50 -6.41
N GLU A 85 7.55 -12.28 -6.30
CA GLU A 85 6.96 -11.58 -7.44
C GLU A 85 7.92 -10.60 -8.10
N LYS A 86 9.13 -10.46 -7.58
CA LYS A 86 10.16 -9.56 -8.11
C LYS A 86 9.68 -8.12 -8.19
N PHE A 87 9.00 -7.66 -7.15
CA PHE A 87 8.52 -6.27 -7.08
C PHE A 87 9.69 -5.29 -6.96
N PRO A 88 9.79 -4.28 -7.82
CA PRO A 88 10.84 -3.26 -7.74
C PRO A 88 10.54 -2.15 -6.74
N PHE A 89 9.37 -2.20 -6.10
CA PHE A 89 8.94 -1.20 -5.11
C PHE A 89 8.82 -1.84 -3.74
N GLU A 90 8.68 -1.01 -2.71
CA GLU A 90 8.62 -1.48 -1.34
C GLU A 90 7.19 -1.74 -0.88
N LEU A 91 7.06 -2.66 0.07
CA LEU A 91 5.79 -2.97 0.72
C LEU A 91 5.88 -2.53 2.18
N LEU A 92 4.85 -1.80 2.63
CA LEU A 92 4.76 -1.32 4.02
C LEU A 92 3.97 -2.31 4.86
N SER A 93 4.51 -2.62 6.06
CA SER A 93 3.85 -3.48 7.02
C SER A 93 3.05 -2.63 8.01
N ASP A 94 1.76 -2.90 8.11
CA ASP A 94 0.85 -2.12 8.96
C ASP A 94 0.02 -3.03 9.88
N PRO A 95 0.68 -3.85 10.72
CA PRO A 95 -0.06 -4.81 11.56
C PRO A 95 -0.99 -4.14 12.57
N ASP A 96 -0.69 -2.92 12.99
CA ASP A 96 -1.50 -2.15 13.93
C ASP A 96 -2.58 -1.32 13.24
N GLU A 97 -2.70 -1.40 11.91
CA GLU A 97 -3.70 -0.70 11.11
C GLU A 97 -3.60 0.84 11.16
N LYS A 98 -2.47 1.37 11.61
CA LYS A 98 -2.30 2.82 11.73
C LYS A 98 -2.37 3.53 10.38
N VAL A 99 -1.68 3.00 9.38
CA VAL A 99 -1.68 3.59 8.02
C VAL A 99 -3.05 3.36 7.38
N CYS A 100 -3.58 2.15 7.49
CA CYS A 100 -4.89 1.81 6.94
C CYS A 100 -5.98 2.73 7.52
N LYS A 101 -5.96 2.98 8.82
CA LYS A 101 -6.93 3.87 9.46
C LYS A 101 -6.73 5.33 9.07
N ALA A 102 -5.46 5.76 8.94
CA ALA A 102 -5.17 7.13 8.51
C ALA A 102 -5.74 7.42 7.13
N PHE A 103 -5.71 6.45 6.22
CA PHE A 103 -6.26 6.58 4.86
C PHE A 103 -7.74 6.18 4.78
N GLY A 104 -8.31 5.69 5.88
CA GLY A 104 -9.74 5.36 5.92
C GLY A 104 -10.11 4.13 5.09
N VAL A 105 -9.21 3.17 4.96
CA VAL A 105 -9.45 1.98 4.13
C VAL A 105 -9.91 0.75 4.92
N MET A 106 -10.07 0.87 6.22
CA MET A 106 -10.62 -0.24 7.03
C MET A 106 -12.13 -0.26 6.85
N LYS A 107 -12.68 -1.42 6.52
CA LYS A 107 -14.09 -1.57 6.19
C LYS A 107 -14.65 -2.83 6.85
N LEU A 108 -15.90 -2.73 7.29
CA LEU A 108 -16.62 -3.90 7.79
C LEU A 108 -16.96 -4.82 6.62
N LYS A 109 -16.51 -6.06 6.71
CA LYS A 109 -16.74 -7.09 5.70
C LYS A 109 -17.52 -8.24 6.29
N SER A 110 -18.24 -8.97 5.43
CA SER A 110 -19.00 -10.15 5.83
C SER A 110 -18.56 -11.34 4.97
N MET A 111 -18.34 -12.48 5.61
CA MET A 111 -18.01 -13.71 4.92
C MET A 111 -18.58 -14.89 5.72
N TYR A 112 -19.37 -15.73 5.07
CA TYR A 112 -20.00 -16.90 5.71
C TYR A 112 -20.76 -16.52 6.97
N GLY A 113 -21.48 -15.38 6.94
CA GLY A 113 -22.27 -14.92 8.08
C GLY A 113 -21.48 -14.27 9.21
N ARG A 114 -20.16 -14.14 9.06
CA ARG A 114 -19.29 -13.46 10.03
C ARG A 114 -18.95 -12.07 9.54
N GLU A 115 -18.97 -11.12 10.46
CA GLU A 115 -18.52 -9.76 10.19
C GLU A 115 -17.14 -9.55 10.77
N TYR A 116 -16.30 -8.84 10.02
CA TYR A 116 -14.95 -8.53 10.46
C TYR A 116 -14.46 -7.24 9.78
N MET A 117 -13.49 -6.57 10.43
CA MET A 117 -12.85 -5.40 9.83
C MET A 117 -11.71 -5.86 8.93
N GLY A 118 -11.72 -5.39 7.70
CA GLY A 118 -10.69 -5.74 6.73
C GLY A 118 -10.29 -4.54 5.88
N VAL A 119 -9.21 -4.70 5.13
CA VAL A 119 -8.74 -3.65 4.22
C VAL A 119 -9.64 -3.61 2.98
N ASP A 120 -10.18 -2.43 2.72
CA ASP A 120 -10.89 -2.17 1.46
C ASP A 120 -9.84 -1.83 0.41
N ARG A 121 -9.75 -2.63 -0.65
CA ARG A 121 -8.75 -2.44 -1.71
C ARG A 121 -8.88 -1.03 -2.27
N SER A 122 -7.83 -0.23 -2.13
CA SER A 122 -7.88 1.19 -2.47
C SER A 122 -6.52 1.64 -3.00
N THR A 123 -6.54 2.61 -3.91
CA THR A 123 -5.32 3.20 -4.45
C THR A 123 -5.43 4.71 -4.39
N PHE A 124 -4.38 5.37 -3.92
CA PHE A 124 -4.32 6.83 -3.81
C PHE A 124 -3.11 7.35 -4.58
N LEU A 125 -3.29 8.46 -5.25
CA LEU A 125 -2.18 9.19 -5.86
C LEU A 125 -1.89 10.42 -5.02
N ILE A 126 -0.66 10.53 -4.55
CA ILE A 126 -0.19 11.66 -3.75
C ILE A 126 0.79 12.44 -4.62
N ASN A 127 0.49 13.71 -4.88
CA ASN A 127 1.39 14.54 -5.68
C ASN A 127 2.45 15.20 -4.79
N THR A 128 3.34 15.97 -5.44
CA THR A 128 4.48 16.59 -4.76
C THR A 128 4.14 17.75 -3.83
N LYS A 129 2.87 18.15 -3.79
CA LYS A 129 2.45 19.27 -2.94
C LYS A 129 2.03 18.82 -1.56
#